data_4374852d9525cfbe866dd65fe9f0da9d
#
_entry.id   4374852d9525cfbe866dd65fe9f0da9d
#
_cell.length_a   1.000
_cell.length_b   1.000
_cell.length_c   1.000
_cell.angle_alpha   90.00
_cell.angle_beta   90.00
_cell.angle_gamma   90.00
#
_symmetry.space_group_name_H-M   'P 1'
#
loop_
_entity.id
_entity.type
_entity.pdbx_description
1 polymer ?
#
loop_
_entity_poly.entity_id
_entity_poly.type
_entity_poly.pdbx_seq_one_letter_code
_entity_poly.pdbx_strand_id
1 'polypeptide(L)'
;MGDNERLQTKRIEFMTLNEYQKLAMTTCMESCKNDTYMLFGLMAEVGEVAGKIAKWKRKEIIRIDGSKLVFVQDDPEVVETCRKELLAELGDCLWFIAGIASVMGVHLEDIGQQNYDKLSSRQERGVIDGNGDNR
;
A
#
# COMPACT_ATOMS: atom_id res chain seq x y z
N MET A 1 -23.04 -43.59 -11.34
CA MET A 1 -22.89 -42.38 -12.13
C MET A 1 -22.51 -41.30 -11.16
N GLY A 2 -21.25 -41.07 -11.03
CA GLY A 2 -20.71 -40.05 -10.12
C GLY A 2 -20.31 -38.84 -10.91
N ASP A 3 -21.03 -37.76 -10.75
CA ASP A 3 -20.64 -36.44 -11.26
C ASP A 3 -19.50 -35.95 -10.42
N ASN A 4 -18.32 -36.10 -10.97
CA ASN A 4 -17.07 -35.60 -10.42
C ASN A 4 -17.01 -34.12 -10.78
N GLU A 5 -17.77 -33.28 -10.07
CA GLU A 5 -17.57 -31.85 -10.09
C GLU A 5 -16.18 -31.57 -9.49
N ARG A 6 -15.22 -31.50 -10.39
CA ARG A 6 -13.93 -30.89 -10.09
C ARG A 6 -14.20 -29.48 -9.63
N LEU A 7 -14.12 -29.29 -8.33
CA LEU A 7 -13.85 -27.98 -7.73
C LEU A 7 -12.57 -27.45 -8.38
N GLN A 8 -12.74 -26.74 -9.48
CA GLN A 8 -11.68 -25.88 -9.99
C GLN A 8 -11.42 -24.87 -8.88
N THR A 9 -10.40 -25.13 -8.09
CA THR A 9 -9.78 -24.12 -7.25
C THR A 9 -9.45 -22.97 -8.19
N LYS A 10 -10.25 -21.92 -8.12
CA LYS A 10 -10.04 -20.69 -8.88
C LYS A 10 -8.66 -20.21 -8.44
N ARG A 11 -7.66 -20.44 -9.29
CA ARG A 11 -6.30 -19.96 -9.06
C ARG A 11 -6.46 -18.45 -8.90
N ILE A 12 -6.14 -17.93 -7.72
CA ILE A 12 -6.11 -16.49 -7.51
C ILE A 12 -4.99 -16.00 -8.41
N GLU A 13 -5.36 -15.49 -9.56
CA GLU A 13 -4.43 -14.83 -10.46
C GLU A 13 -4.10 -13.49 -9.81
N PHE A 14 -2.88 -13.36 -9.32
CA PHE A 14 -2.41 -12.07 -8.78
C PHE A 14 -2.26 -11.10 -9.95
N MET A 15 -2.90 -9.94 -9.84
CA MET A 15 -2.77 -8.88 -10.83
C MET A 15 -1.38 -8.23 -10.74
N THR A 16 -0.84 -7.80 -11.88
CA THR A 16 0.36 -6.97 -11.94
C THR A 16 0.05 -5.55 -11.44
N LEU A 17 1.08 -4.76 -11.14
CA LEU A 17 0.89 -3.36 -10.76
C LEU A 17 0.24 -2.53 -11.87
N ASN A 18 0.57 -2.81 -13.14
CA ASN A 18 -0.03 -2.11 -14.28
C ASN A 18 -1.50 -2.50 -14.48
N GLU A 19 -1.86 -3.76 -14.27
CA GLU A 19 -3.26 -4.19 -14.27
C GLU A 19 -4.05 -3.52 -13.15
N TYR A 20 -3.47 -3.47 -11.95
CA TYR A 20 -4.06 -2.74 -10.83
C TYR A 20 -4.27 -1.26 -11.18
N GLN A 21 -3.25 -0.57 -11.69
CA GLN A 21 -3.36 0.84 -12.09
C GLN A 21 -4.51 1.07 -13.07
N LYS A 22 -4.62 0.25 -14.09
CA LYS A 22 -5.69 0.31 -15.07
C LYS A 22 -7.07 0.13 -14.45
N LEU A 23 -7.23 -0.88 -13.60
CA LEU A 23 -8.50 -1.17 -12.92
C LEU A 23 -8.85 -0.10 -11.88
N ALA A 24 -7.88 0.36 -11.09
CA ALA A 24 -8.06 1.41 -10.12
C ALA A 24 -8.60 2.70 -10.77
N MET A 25 -8.07 3.08 -11.92
CA MET A 25 -8.50 4.30 -12.62
C MET A 25 -9.91 4.19 -13.22
N THR A 26 -10.48 3.01 -13.38
CA THR A 26 -11.90 2.86 -13.73
C THR A 26 -12.82 3.34 -12.62
N THR A 27 -12.35 3.39 -11.38
CA THR A 27 -13.10 3.89 -10.22
C THR A 27 -12.91 5.38 -9.97
N CYS A 28 -12.06 6.04 -10.75
CA CYS A 28 -11.75 7.47 -10.61
C CYS A 28 -12.75 8.32 -11.38
N MET A 29 -13.42 9.25 -10.69
CA MET A 29 -14.27 10.24 -11.35
C MET A 29 -13.41 11.17 -12.23
N GLU A 30 -13.97 11.61 -13.36
CA GLU A 30 -13.25 12.46 -14.31
C GLU A 30 -12.74 13.77 -13.66
N SER A 31 -13.53 14.37 -12.78
CA SER A 31 -13.17 15.57 -12.01
C SER A 31 -11.99 15.37 -11.04
N CYS A 32 -11.64 14.12 -10.73
CA CYS A 32 -10.57 13.75 -9.80
C CYS A 32 -9.25 13.39 -10.51
N LYS A 33 -9.25 13.30 -11.85
CA LYS A 33 -8.07 12.98 -12.66
C LYS A 33 -7.19 14.20 -12.85
N ASN A 34 -6.57 14.67 -11.77
CA ASN A 34 -5.67 15.82 -11.80
C ASN A 34 -4.62 15.72 -10.68
N ASP A 35 -3.51 16.45 -10.84
CA ASP A 35 -2.37 16.40 -9.95
C ASP A 35 -2.73 16.79 -8.51
N THR A 36 -3.49 17.86 -8.37
CA THR A 36 -3.85 18.41 -7.04
C THR A 36 -4.65 17.40 -6.22
N TYR A 37 -5.70 16.83 -6.83
CA TYR A 37 -6.53 15.83 -6.17
C TYR A 37 -5.71 14.61 -5.77
N MET A 38 -4.89 14.09 -6.69
CA MET A 38 -4.10 12.89 -6.45
C MET A 38 -3.01 13.09 -5.39
N LEU A 39 -2.27 14.20 -5.44
CA LEU A 39 -1.20 14.48 -4.49
C LEU A 39 -1.74 14.75 -3.08
N PHE A 40 -2.74 15.60 -2.95
CA PHE A 40 -3.35 15.88 -1.64
C PHE A 40 -4.12 14.68 -1.10
N GLY A 41 -4.76 13.90 -1.96
CA GLY A 41 -5.42 12.66 -1.57
C GLY A 41 -4.44 11.65 -0.97
N LEU A 42 -3.27 11.45 -1.60
CA LEU A 42 -2.24 10.58 -1.03
C LEU A 42 -1.80 11.03 0.37
N MET A 43 -1.58 12.35 0.56
CA MET A 43 -1.19 12.88 1.87
C MET A 43 -2.30 12.67 2.92
N ALA A 44 -3.55 12.80 2.53
CA ALA A 44 -4.69 12.54 3.42
C ALA A 44 -4.74 11.06 3.84
N GLU A 45 -4.60 10.12 2.91
CA GLU A 45 -4.64 8.68 3.22
C GLU A 45 -3.43 8.23 4.08
N VAL A 46 -2.25 8.78 3.84
CA VAL A 46 -1.10 8.58 4.74
C VAL A 46 -1.42 9.10 6.15
N GLY A 47 -2.13 10.21 6.25
CA GLY A 47 -2.65 10.74 7.51
C GLY A 47 -3.64 9.79 8.20
N GLU A 48 -4.51 9.11 7.44
CA GLU A 48 -5.45 8.11 7.99
C GLU A 48 -4.71 6.90 8.58
N VAL A 49 -3.64 6.43 7.95
CA VAL A 49 -2.76 5.39 8.53
C VAL A 49 -2.25 5.83 9.90
N ALA A 50 -1.69 7.03 10.00
CA ALA A 50 -1.18 7.58 11.25
C ALA A 50 -2.30 7.77 12.28
N GLY A 51 -3.46 8.25 11.85
CA GLY A 51 -4.64 8.46 12.68
C GLY A 51 -5.16 7.18 13.32
N LYS A 52 -5.17 6.06 12.58
CA LYS A 52 -5.54 4.74 13.11
C LYS A 52 -4.59 4.29 14.21
N ILE A 53 -3.30 4.38 13.99
CA ILE A 53 -2.28 4.02 14.96
C ILE A 53 -2.40 4.90 16.23
N ALA A 54 -2.57 6.20 16.06
CA ALA A 54 -2.78 7.13 17.18
C ALA A 54 -4.04 6.77 18.00
N LYS A 55 -5.14 6.42 17.32
CA LYS A 55 -6.39 5.98 17.94
C LYS A 55 -6.22 4.69 18.72
N TRP A 56 -5.54 3.70 18.14
CA TRP A 56 -5.27 2.42 18.82
C TRP A 56 -4.39 2.60 20.06
N LYS A 57 -3.37 3.48 19.96
CA LYS A 57 -2.55 3.82 21.12
C LYS A 57 -3.36 4.52 22.21
N ARG A 58 -4.17 5.52 21.86
CA ARG A 58 -5.03 6.23 22.81
C ARG A 58 -6.04 5.33 23.50
N LYS A 59 -6.53 4.31 22.79
CA LYS A 59 -7.48 3.31 23.33
C LYS A 59 -6.79 2.15 24.04
N GLU A 60 -5.47 2.20 24.21
CA GLU A 60 -4.68 1.14 24.84
C GLU A 60 -4.82 -0.23 24.15
N ILE A 61 -5.16 -0.25 22.87
CA ILE A 61 -5.16 -1.46 22.03
C ILE A 61 -3.73 -1.86 21.71
N ILE A 62 -2.86 -0.86 21.44
CA ILE A 62 -1.44 -1.04 21.21
C ILE A 62 -0.60 -0.17 22.15
N ARG A 63 0.64 -0.58 22.34
CA ARG A 63 1.72 0.23 22.91
C ARG A 63 2.92 0.24 21.98
N ILE A 64 3.79 1.22 22.14
CA ILE A 64 5.05 1.29 21.42
C ILE A 64 6.12 0.74 22.36
N ASP A 65 6.83 -0.29 21.90
CA ASP A 65 7.94 -0.92 22.63
C ASP A 65 9.19 -0.85 21.76
N GLY A 66 10.06 0.10 22.03
CA GLY A 66 11.17 0.42 21.16
C GLY A 66 10.68 0.87 19.78
N SER A 67 10.99 0.09 18.73
CA SER A 67 10.55 0.33 17.35
C SER A 67 9.32 -0.49 16.95
N LYS A 68 8.69 -1.22 17.89
CA LYS A 68 7.58 -2.13 17.59
C LYS A 68 6.25 -1.59 18.09
N LEU A 69 5.21 -1.81 17.30
CA LEU A 69 3.83 -1.72 17.73
C LEU A 69 3.43 -3.08 18.32
N VAL A 70 3.08 -3.11 19.59
CA VAL A 70 2.74 -4.34 20.31
C VAL A 70 1.30 -4.25 20.80
N PHE A 71 0.50 -5.28 20.55
CA PHE A 71 -0.85 -5.35 21.09
C PHE A 71 -0.80 -5.55 22.60
N VAL A 72 -1.63 -4.79 23.32
CA VAL A 72 -1.69 -4.84 24.79
C VAL A 72 -2.33 -6.14 25.27
N GLN A 73 -3.32 -6.62 24.51
CA GLN A 73 -3.98 -7.90 24.75
C GLN A 73 -3.77 -8.82 23.55
N ASP A 74 -3.48 -10.07 23.80
CA ASP A 74 -3.36 -11.10 22.77
C ASP A 74 -4.75 -11.64 22.39
N ASP A 75 -5.54 -10.77 21.75
CA ASP A 75 -6.86 -11.09 21.23
C ASP A 75 -6.78 -11.18 19.70
N PRO A 76 -6.85 -12.40 19.11
CA PRO A 76 -6.73 -12.60 17.69
C PRO A 76 -7.77 -11.84 16.86
N GLU A 77 -8.97 -11.62 17.38
CA GLU A 77 -10.04 -10.90 16.69
C GLU A 77 -9.70 -9.40 16.60
N VAL A 78 -9.22 -8.81 17.69
CA VAL A 78 -8.78 -7.42 17.72
C VAL A 78 -7.58 -7.20 16.81
N VAL A 79 -6.58 -8.08 16.85
CA VAL A 79 -5.39 -8.04 15.99
C VAL A 79 -5.79 -8.09 14.52
N GLU A 80 -6.66 -9.02 14.14
CA GLU A 80 -7.10 -9.16 12.74
C GLU A 80 -7.95 -7.97 12.27
N THR A 81 -8.78 -7.40 13.16
CA THR A 81 -9.55 -6.18 12.85
C THR A 81 -8.61 -5.01 12.58
N CYS A 82 -7.65 -4.75 13.45
CA CYS A 82 -6.66 -3.69 13.26
C CYS A 82 -5.84 -3.90 11.97
N ARG A 83 -5.45 -5.16 11.71
CA ARG A 83 -4.73 -5.50 10.48
C ARG A 83 -5.54 -5.18 9.22
N LYS A 84 -6.81 -5.56 9.17
CA LYS A 84 -7.70 -5.26 8.04
C LYS A 84 -7.91 -3.77 7.85
N GLU A 85 -8.10 -3.03 8.93
CA GLU A 85 -8.23 -1.57 8.89
C GLU A 85 -6.96 -0.92 8.31
N LEU A 86 -5.78 -1.35 8.75
CA LEU A 86 -4.52 -0.82 8.24
C LEU A 86 -4.31 -1.15 6.75
N LEU A 87 -4.62 -2.38 6.34
CA LEU A 87 -4.51 -2.79 4.94
C LEU A 87 -5.47 -2.01 4.03
N ALA A 88 -6.65 -1.64 4.53
CA ALA A 88 -7.58 -0.78 3.79
C ALA A 88 -6.98 0.60 3.51
N GLU A 89 -6.42 1.28 4.53
CA GLU A 89 -5.78 2.59 4.35
C GLU A 89 -4.53 2.52 3.45
N LEU A 90 -3.75 1.44 3.54
CA LEU A 90 -2.63 1.23 2.62
C LEU A 90 -3.10 0.99 1.18
N GLY A 91 -4.25 0.34 1.01
CA GLY A 91 -4.90 0.19 -0.29
C GLY A 91 -5.30 1.55 -0.88
N ASP A 92 -5.86 2.44 -0.07
CA ASP A 92 -6.25 3.79 -0.49
C ASP A 92 -5.01 4.63 -0.85
N CYS A 93 -3.91 4.51 -0.11
CA CYS A 93 -2.62 5.10 -0.49
C CYS A 93 -2.16 4.57 -1.86
N LEU A 94 -2.25 3.26 -2.10
CA LEU A 94 -1.85 2.66 -3.36
C LEU A 94 -2.72 3.14 -4.52
N TRP A 95 -4.02 3.36 -4.29
CA TRP A 95 -4.94 3.91 -5.29
C TRP A 95 -4.50 5.31 -5.72
N PHE A 96 -4.15 6.19 -4.78
CA PHE A 96 -3.64 7.52 -5.10
C PHE A 96 -2.27 7.49 -5.79
N ILE A 97 -1.38 6.56 -5.42
CA ILE A 97 -0.10 6.38 -6.13
C ILE A 97 -0.34 5.96 -7.58
N ALA A 98 -1.27 5.03 -7.82
CA ALA A 98 -1.67 4.63 -9.17
C ALA A 98 -2.29 5.82 -9.95
N GLY A 99 -3.07 6.65 -9.28
CA GLY A 99 -3.65 7.88 -9.83
C GLY A 99 -2.59 8.90 -10.24
N ILE A 100 -1.60 9.13 -9.39
CA ILE A 100 -0.45 10.01 -9.70
C ILE A 100 0.30 9.50 -10.92
N ALA A 101 0.62 8.21 -10.96
CA ALA A 101 1.27 7.59 -12.12
C ALA A 101 0.46 7.82 -13.41
N SER A 102 -0.86 7.68 -13.33
CA SER A 102 -1.76 7.85 -14.48
C SER A 102 -1.82 9.30 -14.97
N VAL A 103 -1.92 10.29 -14.09
CA VAL A 103 -1.90 11.72 -14.51
C VAL A 103 -0.53 12.15 -15.03
N MET A 104 0.55 11.54 -14.58
CA MET A 104 1.90 11.74 -15.10
C MET A 104 2.17 10.97 -16.40
N GLY A 105 1.28 10.08 -16.82
CA GLY A 105 1.45 9.28 -18.04
C GLY A 105 2.53 8.21 -17.92
N VAL A 106 2.78 7.68 -16.71
CA VAL A 106 3.76 6.61 -16.46
C VAL A 106 3.07 5.36 -15.93
N HIS A 107 3.70 4.21 -16.10
CA HIS A 107 3.22 2.95 -15.54
C HIS A 107 3.66 2.78 -14.09
N LEU A 108 2.79 2.21 -13.27
CA LEU A 108 3.10 1.96 -11.86
C LEU A 108 4.29 1.00 -11.70
N GLU A 109 4.45 0.03 -12.60
CA GLU A 109 5.61 -0.87 -12.63
C GLU A 109 6.93 -0.13 -12.87
N ASP A 110 6.92 0.94 -13.70
CA ASP A 110 8.13 1.73 -13.95
C ASP A 110 8.60 2.45 -12.68
N ILE A 111 7.67 2.93 -11.85
CA ILE A 111 7.99 3.54 -10.55
C ILE A 111 8.64 2.51 -9.63
N GLY A 112 8.08 1.30 -9.57
CA GLY A 112 8.64 0.19 -8.80
C GLY A 112 10.02 -0.22 -9.29
N GLN A 113 10.20 -0.35 -10.61
CA GLN A 113 11.47 -0.72 -11.22
C GLN A 113 12.56 0.32 -10.95
N GLN A 114 12.28 1.60 -11.17
CA GLN A 114 13.23 2.69 -10.89
C GLN A 114 13.65 2.72 -9.42
N ASN A 115 12.70 2.51 -8.51
CA ASN A 115 13.01 2.45 -7.08
C ASN A 115 13.94 1.27 -6.77
N TYR A 116 13.65 0.09 -7.29
CA TYR A 116 14.48 -1.10 -7.11
C TYR A 116 15.88 -0.91 -7.66
N ASP A 117 16.01 -0.41 -8.89
CA ASP A 117 17.32 -0.16 -9.54
C ASP A 117 18.16 0.84 -8.74
N LYS A 118 17.55 1.90 -8.25
CA LYS A 118 18.20 2.88 -7.38
C LYS A 118 18.74 2.23 -6.09
N LEU A 119 17.90 1.43 -5.43
CA LEU A 119 18.27 0.81 -4.14
C LEU A 119 19.30 -0.32 -4.32
N SER A 120 19.17 -1.17 -5.34
CA SER A 120 20.14 -2.22 -5.63
C SER A 120 21.50 -1.65 -6.00
N SER A 121 21.56 -0.59 -6.80
CA SER A 121 22.80 0.13 -7.09
C SER A 121 23.45 0.70 -5.84
N ARG A 122 22.68 1.28 -4.91
CA ARG A 122 23.20 1.75 -3.63
C ARG A 122 23.78 0.62 -2.77
N GLN A 123 23.09 -0.53 -2.78
CA GLN A 123 23.55 -1.72 -2.06
C GLN A 123 24.86 -2.24 -2.64
N GLU A 124 24.96 -2.38 -3.96
CA GLU A 124 26.18 -2.84 -4.65
C GLU A 124 27.38 -1.92 -4.39
N ARG A 125 27.15 -0.61 -4.33
CA ARG A 125 28.20 0.39 -4.03
C ARG A 125 28.49 0.57 -2.53
N GLY A 126 27.78 -0.13 -1.65
CA GLY A 126 27.97 -0.03 -0.19
C GLY A 126 27.54 1.31 0.42
N VAL A 127 26.63 2.04 -0.24
CA VAL A 127 26.18 3.38 0.20
C VAL A 127 24.69 3.43 0.56
N ILE A 128 24.10 2.28 0.85
CA ILE A 128 22.66 2.20 1.14
C ILE A 128 22.29 2.99 2.40
N ASP A 129 23.16 3.06 3.38
CA ASP A 129 23.01 3.82 4.63
C ASP A 129 23.42 5.30 4.50
N GLY A 130 23.70 5.78 3.30
CA GLY A 130 24.04 7.17 3.06
C GLY A 130 22.82 8.11 3.09
N ASN A 131 23.07 9.41 2.99
CA ASN A 131 22.06 10.47 2.96
C ASN A 131 21.86 11.02 1.54
N GLY A 132 20.62 11.37 1.20
CA GLY A 132 20.26 12.00 -0.07
C GLY A 132 20.11 11.02 -1.24
N ASP A 133 19.56 11.52 -2.35
CA ASP A 133 19.26 10.68 -3.52
C ASP A 133 20.44 10.48 -4.47
N ASN A 134 21.49 11.28 -4.33
CA ASN A 134 22.68 11.24 -5.19
C ASN A 134 23.85 10.42 -4.61
N ARG A 135 23.63 9.68 -3.52
CA ARG A 135 24.63 8.80 -2.94
C ARG A 135 24.83 7.50 -3.71
#